data_cdd863a882dd2a3c0989aa803859b720
#
_entry.id   cdd863a882dd2a3c0989aa803859b720
#
_cell.length_a   1.000
_cell.length_b   1.000
_cell.length_c   1.000
_cell.angle_alpha   90.00
_cell.angle_beta   90.00
_cell.angle_gamma   90.00
#
_symmetry.space_group_name_H-M   'P 1'
#
loop_
_entity.id
_entity.type
_entity.pdbx_description
1 polymer ?
#
loop_
_entity_poly.entity_id
_entity_poly.type
_entity_poly.pdbx_seq_one_letter_code
_entity_poly.pdbx_strand_id
1 'polypeptide(L)'
;FEIKINWIMHIAIAGNIGAGKTTLTKSLGKHYKYEVEFEDVVDNPYLDDFYNQMERWSFNLQIYFLNSRFRQLRDIISNGRNVIQDRTIYEDANIFAPNLHAMGLMTNRDYKNYRSLFDLMEETVKSPDLLIYLRSSIPNLVSQIHKRGREYENSISIEYLSRLNERYEAWIHSYEKGELLVIDIDDIDFVESKGDLQKIIDLIDEKVK
;
A
#
# COMPACT_ATOMS: atom_id res chain seq x y z
N PHE A 1 12.04 -38.71 6.25
CA PHE A 1 12.35 -37.45 5.59
C PHE A 1 11.09 -36.63 5.57
N GLU A 2 10.87 -35.76 6.56
CA GLU A 2 9.84 -34.73 6.50
C GLU A 2 10.32 -33.66 5.51
N ILE A 3 9.67 -33.56 4.38
CA ILE A 3 9.81 -32.41 3.49
C ILE A 3 9.20 -31.22 4.24
N LYS A 4 10.02 -30.42 4.90
CA LYS A 4 9.61 -29.09 5.36
C LYS A 4 9.29 -28.30 4.09
N ILE A 5 8.00 -28.23 3.74
CA ILE A 5 7.52 -27.26 2.76
C ILE A 5 7.74 -25.91 3.43
N ASN A 6 8.77 -25.20 2.98
CA ASN A 6 9.05 -23.84 3.42
C ASN A 6 7.97 -22.96 2.76
N TRP A 7 6.88 -22.70 3.47
CA TRP A 7 5.84 -21.79 2.99
C TRP A 7 6.47 -20.38 2.89
N ILE A 8 6.55 -19.88 1.68
CA ILE A 8 6.95 -18.50 1.44
C ILE A 8 5.80 -17.62 1.83
N MET A 9 6.02 -16.71 2.78
CA MET A 9 5.01 -15.79 3.29
C MET A 9 5.21 -14.41 2.66
N HIS A 10 4.18 -13.91 1.98
CA HIS A 10 4.09 -12.54 1.49
C HIS A 10 3.02 -11.79 2.29
N ILE A 11 3.47 -10.87 3.16
CA ILE A 11 2.60 -9.96 3.91
C ILE A 11 2.64 -8.60 3.22
N ALA A 12 1.49 -8.02 2.95
CA ALA A 12 1.41 -6.67 2.40
C ALA A 12 0.69 -5.72 3.36
N ILE A 13 1.16 -4.47 3.44
CA ILE A 13 0.59 -3.45 4.30
C ILE A 13 -0.07 -2.37 3.44
N ALA A 14 -1.37 -2.27 3.53
CA ALA A 14 -2.21 -1.29 2.86
C ALA A 14 -2.67 -0.18 3.81
N GLY A 15 -3.00 0.97 3.26
CA GLY A 15 -3.53 2.09 4.02
C GLY A 15 -3.29 3.44 3.34
N ASN A 16 -4.03 4.44 3.75
CA ASN A 16 -3.99 5.78 3.17
C ASN A 16 -2.61 6.46 3.35
N ILE A 17 -2.41 7.59 2.71
CA ILE A 17 -1.24 8.45 2.90
C ILE A 17 -1.23 8.91 4.38
N GLY A 18 -0.10 8.75 5.05
CA GLY A 18 0.01 9.07 6.48
C GLY A 18 -0.29 7.92 7.44
N ALA A 19 -0.82 6.77 7.00
CA ALA A 19 -1.19 5.64 7.88
C ALA A 19 -0.02 4.89 8.53
N GLY A 20 1.23 5.28 8.33
CA GLY A 20 2.37 4.65 9.00
C GLY A 20 2.88 3.33 8.39
N LYS A 21 2.42 2.96 7.18
CA LYS A 21 2.78 1.71 6.50
C LYS A 21 4.28 1.41 6.52
N THR A 22 5.09 2.37 6.05
CA THR A 22 6.56 2.21 5.95
C THR A 22 7.21 1.92 7.31
N THR A 23 6.72 2.55 8.37
CA THR A 23 7.22 2.33 9.73
C THR A 23 6.86 0.94 10.22
N LEU A 24 5.61 0.51 10.01
CA LEU A 24 5.17 -0.84 10.38
C LEU A 24 5.91 -1.90 9.56
N THR A 25 6.08 -1.71 8.24
CA THR A 25 6.87 -2.60 7.37
C THR A 25 8.29 -2.83 7.94
N LYS A 26 8.99 -1.76 8.33
CA LYS A 26 10.32 -1.85 8.94
C LYS A 26 10.30 -2.63 10.25
N SER A 27 9.32 -2.35 11.12
CA SER A 27 9.21 -2.97 12.44
C SER A 27 8.93 -4.46 12.35
N LEU A 28 7.98 -4.86 11.49
CA LEU A 28 7.63 -6.25 11.26
C LEU A 28 8.75 -7.01 10.53
N GLY A 29 9.41 -6.39 9.53
CA GLY A 29 10.57 -6.97 8.86
C GLY A 29 11.68 -7.33 9.84
N LYS A 30 11.97 -6.44 10.79
CA LYS A 30 12.94 -6.69 11.86
C LYS A 30 12.48 -7.80 12.81
N HIS A 31 11.20 -7.82 13.18
CA HIS A 31 10.64 -8.81 14.11
C HIS A 31 10.66 -10.21 13.51
N TYR A 32 10.10 -10.39 12.32
CA TYR A 32 10.00 -11.69 11.65
C TYR A 32 11.27 -12.10 10.91
N LYS A 33 12.26 -11.20 10.79
CA LYS A 33 13.46 -11.38 9.95
C LYS A 33 13.11 -11.65 8.49
N TYR A 34 12.05 -11.00 8.00
CA TYR A 34 11.63 -11.01 6.62
C TYR A 34 12.29 -9.86 5.86
N GLU A 35 12.47 -10.04 4.56
CA GLU A 35 12.86 -8.94 3.69
C GLU A 35 11.75 -7.91 3.60
N VAL A 36 12.10 -6.68 3.28
CA VAL A 36 11.15 -5.58 3.18
C VAL A 36 11.24 -4.94 1.80
N GLU A 37 10.08 -4.77 1.17
CA GLU A 37 9.93 -4.04 -0.08
C GLU A 37 9.20 -2.73 0.19
N PHE A 38 9.86 -1.61 -0.09
CA PHE A 38 9.29 -0.29 0.13
C PHE A 38 8.72 0.30 -1.15
N GLU A 39 7.79 1.22 -0.97
CA GLU A 39 7.31 2.06 -2.06
C GLU A 39 8.47 2.89 -2.63
N ASP A 40 8.63 2.86 -3.96
CA ASP A 40 9.65 3.60 -4.70
C ASP A 40 9.24 5.09 -4.83
N VAL A 41 9.43 5.83 -3.74
CA VAL A 41 9.04 7.23 -3.61
C VAL A 41 10.24 8.16 -3.83
N VAL A 42 11.44 7.74 -3.36
CA VAL A 42 12.62 8.61 -3.30
C VAL A 42 13.15 8.93 -4.71
N ASP A 43 13.18 7.94 -5.59
CA ASP A 43 13.69 8.07 -6.95
C ASP A 43 12.56 8.20 -8.00
N ASN A 44 11.33 8.51 -7.56
CA ASN A 44 10.19 8.67 -8.46
C ASN A 44 10.26 10.00 -9.21
N PRO A 45 10.52 9.99 -10.54
CA PRO A 45 10.73 11.22 -11.31
C PRO A 45 9.45 12.02 -11.57
N TYR A 46 8.28 11.48 -11.21
CA TYR A 46 6.98 12.11 -11.48
C TYR A 46 6.28 12.65 -10.23
N LEU A 47 6.78 12.34 -9.03
CA LEU A 47 6.02 12.59 -7.80
C LEU A 47 5.86 14.08 -7.52
N ASP A 48 6.94 14.86 -7.61
CA ASP A 48 6.91 16.31 -7.42
C ASP A 48 6.08 17.00 -8.51
N ASP A 49 6.30 16.62 -9.77
CA ASP A 49 5.54 17.12 -10.91
C ASP A 49 4.03 16.83 -10.76
N PHE A 50 3.68 15.63 -10.29
CA PHE A 50 2.30 15.25 -10.05
C PHE A 50 1.63 16.15 -9.02
N TYR A 51 2.24 16.39 -7.86
CA TYR A 51 1.62 17.24 -6.85
C TYR A 51 1.52 18.72 -7.30
N ASN A 52 2.38 19.16 -8.20
CA ASN A 52 2.30 20.49 -8.80
C ASN A 52 1.24 20.59 -9.90
N GLN A 53 1.05 19.55 -10.73
CA GLN A 53 0.15 19.51 -11.87
C GLN A 53 -0.50 18.13 -12.04
N MET A 54 -1.42 17.78 -11.13
CA MET A 54 -2.02 16.44 -11.07
C MET A 54 -2.64 16.00 -12.39
N GLU A 55 -3.41 16.87 -13.08
CA GLU A 55 -4.06 16.54 -14.36
C GLU A 55 -3.04 16.12 -15.43
N ARG A 56 -1.90 16.81 -15.48
CA ARG A 56 -0.85 16.52 -16.49
C ARG A 56 -0.13 15.20 -16.20
N TRP A 57 0.13 14.89 -14.92
CA TRP A 57 1.05 13.84 -14.55
C TRP A 57 0.41 12.59 -13.94
N SER A 58 -0.91 12.58 -13.72
CA SER A 58 -1.63 11.46 -13.10
C SER A 58 -1.39 10.14 -13.79
N PHE A 59 -1.51 10.08 -15.11
CA PHE A 59 -1.30 8.84 -15.86
C PHE A 59 0.16 8.37 -15.77
N ASN A 60 1.12 9.28 -15.96
CA ASN A 60 2.53 8.95 -15.92
C ASN A 60 2.94 8.39 -14.55
N LEU A 61 2.50 9.05 -13.47
CA LEU A 61 2.78 8.60 -12.10
C LEU A 61 2.17 7.22 -11.83
N GLN A 62 0.92 6.99 -12.23
CA GLN A 62 0.25 5.71 -12.01
C GLN A 62 0.89 4.57 -12.80
N ILE A 63 1.35 4.82 -14.03
CA ILE A 63 2.12 3.84 -14.81
C ILE A 63 3.48 3.56 -14.17
N TYR A 64 4.15 4.58 -13.63
CA TYR A 64 5.42 4.39 -12.92
C TYR A 64 5.25 3.46 -11.70
N PHE A 65 4.27 3.75 -10.83
CA PHE A 65 4.00 2.91 -9.67
C PHE A 65 3.57 1.50 -10.05
N LEU A 66 2.68 1.35 -11.03
CA LEU A 66 2.25 0.05 -11.53
C LEU A 66 3.45 -0.81 -11.99
N ASN A 67 4.37 -0.23 -12.77
CA ASN A 67 5.56 -0.90 -13.25
C ASN A 67 6.53 -1.26 -12.11
N SER A 68 6.80 -0.33 -11.20
CA SER A 68 7.68 -0.56 -10.05
C SER A 68 7.16 -1.70 -9.17
N ARG A 69 5.88 -1.67 -8.77
CA ARG A 69 5.26 -2.71 -7.94
C ARG A 69 5.14 -4.06 -8.64
N PHE A 70 4.89 -4.06 -9.94
CA PHE A 70 4.87 -5.30 -10.70
C PHE A 70 6.24 -5.98 -10.72
N ARG A 71 7.33 -5.21 -10.85
CA ARG A 71 8.69 -5.73 -10.72
C ARG A 71 8.93 -6.32 -9.34
N GLN A 72 8.59 -5.59 -8.27
CA GLN A 72 8.70 -6.09 -6.89
C GLN A 72 7.96 -7.42 -6.70
N LEU A 73 6.71 -7.53 -7.16
CA LEU A 73 5.93 -8.76 -7.06
C LEU A 73 6.58 -9.92 -7.82
N ARG A 74 7.10 -9.68 -9.02
CA ARG A 74 7.84 -10.69 -9.79
C ARG A 74 9.08 -11.16 -9.05
N ASP A 75 9.80 -10.25 -8.43
CA ASP A 75 11.01 -10.56 -7.66
C ASP A 75 10.67 -11.35 -6.39
N ILE A 76 9.59 -11.00 -5.68
CA ILE A 76 9.07 -11.76 -4.53
C ILE A 76 8.78 -13.21 -4.93
N ILE A 77 8.04 -13.41 -6.03
CA ILE A 77 7.66 -14.73 -6.51
C ILE A 77 8.89 -15.54 -6.95
N SER A 78 9.82 -14.92 -7.70
CA SER A 78 10.97 -15.63 -8.27
C SER A 78 12.03 -16.00 -7.24
N ASN A 79 12.20 -15.19 -6.20
CA ASN A 79 13.27 -15.39 -5.21
C ASN A 79 12.87 -16.32 -4.06
N GLY A 80 11.60 -16.64 -3.90
CA GLY A 80 11.14 -17.59 -2.90
C GLY A 80 11.46 -17.18 -1.45
N ARG A 81 11.31 -15.89 -1.13
CA ARG A 81 11.67 -15.32 0.17
C ARG A 81 10.43 -14.81 0.91
N ASN A 82 10.49 -14.86 2.24
CA ASN A 82 9.48 -14.23 3.08
C ASN A 82 9.65 -12.71 3.00
N VAL A 83 8.58 -11.98 2.67
CA VAL A 83 8.62 -10.55 2.39
C VAL A 83 7.47 -9.82 3.07
N ILE A 84 7.76 -8.61 3.55
CA ILE A 84 6.74 -7.63 3.95
C ILE A 84 6.82 -6.45 2.98
N GLN A 85 5.71 -6.19 2.31
CA GLN A 85 5.61 -5.17 1.27
C GLN A 85 4.82 -3.95 1.75
N ASP A 86 5.40 -2.76 1.59
CA ASP A 86 4.73 -1.47 1.80
C ASP A 86 3.94 -1.09 0.54
N ARG A 87 2.63 -1.25 0.59
CA ARG A 87 1.67 -0.99 -0.47
C ARG A 87 1.74 -1.99 -1.64
N THR A 88 0.61 -2.30 -2.21
CA THR A 88 0.44 -3.29 -3.28
C THR A 88 0.05 -2.65 -4.60
N ILE A 89 0.20 -3.41 -5.69
CA ILE A 89 -0.33 -3.07 -7.01
C ILE A 89 -1.87 -2.90 -7.01
N TYR A 90 -2.56 -3.58 -6.08
CA TYR A 90 -4.03 -3.52 -5.96
C TYR A 90 -4.52 -2.16 -5.48
N GLU A 91 -3.76 -1.48 -4.63
CA GLU A 91 -4.10 -0.13 -4.17
C GLU A 91 -4.01 0.89 -5.30
N ASP A 92 -3.01 0.78 -6.17
CA ASP A 92 -2.92 1.66 -7.36
C ASP A 92 -4.14 1.50 -8.25
N ALA A 93 -4.55 0.26 -8.51
CA ALA A 93 -5.62 -0.06 -9.43
C ALA A 93 -7.03 0.14 -8.85
N ASN A 94 -7.23 -0.01 -7.54
CA ASN A 94 -8.54 0.07 -6.91
C ASN A 94 -8.78 1.39 -6.16
N ILE A 95 -7.72 2.10 -5.77
CA ILE A 95 -7.79 3.32 -4.97
C ILE A 95 -7.32 4.55 -5.77
N PHE A 96 -6.03 4.59 -6.17
CA PHE A 96 -5.41 5.80 -6.69
C PHE A 96 -5.85 6.13 -8.12
N ALA A 97 -5.70 5.22 -9.06
CA ALA A 97 -6.07 5.46 -10.46
C ALA A 97 -7.58 5.74 -10.63
N PRO A 98 -8.50 4.96 -10.00
CA PRO A 98 -9.93 5.28 -10.05
C PRO A 98 -10.27 6.62 -9.39
N ASN A 99 -9.55 7.01 -8.32
CA ASN A 99 -9.76 8.31 -7.68
C ASN A 99 -9.39 9.46 -8.62
N LEU A 100 -8.22 9.39 -9.24
CA LEU A 100 -7.76 10.40 -10.19
C LEU A 100 -8.69 10.50 -11.40
N HIS A 101 -9.19 9.37 -11.91
CA HIS A 101 -10.19 9.35 -12.97
C HIS A 101 -11.51 10.01 -12.55
N ALA A 102 -12.03 9.66 -11.37
CA ALA A 102 -13.29 10.23 -10.86
C ALA A 102 -13.20 11.73 -10.56
N MET A 103 -12.02 12.24 -10.25
CA MET A 103 -11.73 13.66 -10.07
C MET A 103 -11.50 14.42 -11.41
N GLY A 104 -11.55 13.73 -12.56
CA GLY A 104 -11.24 14.32 -13.86
C GLY A 104 -9.74 14.59 -14.11
N LEU A 105 -8.87 14.12 -13.22
CA LEU A 105 -7.42 14.28 -13.31
C LEU A 105 -6.74 13.22 -14.19
N MET A 106 -7.49 12.22 -14.62
CA MET A 106 -7.07 11.20 -15.60
C MET A 106 -8.17 11.02 -16.61
N THR A 107 -7.84 11.08 -17.90
CA THR A 107 -8.85 10.93 -18.96
C THR A 107 -9.44 9.52 -18.97
N ASN A 108 -10.67 9.38 -19.49
CA ASN A 108 -11.30 8.06 -19.64
C ASN A 108 -10.48 7.11 -20.54
N ARG A 109 -9.81 7.65 -21.57
CA ARG A 109 -8.90 6.87 -22.43
C ARG A 109 -7.70 6.34 -21.67
N ASP A 110 -7.04 7.20 -20.88
CA ASP A 110 -5.85 6.84 -20.11
C ASP A 110 -6.20 5.86 -18.99
N TYR A 111 -7.33 6.08 -18.30
CA TYR A 111 -7.81 5.15 -17.27
C TYR A 111 -8.11 3.76 -17.82
N LYS A 112 -8.78 3.67 -18.98
CA LYS A 112 -9.06 2.38 -19.64
C LYS A 112 -7.75 1.67 -20.03
N ASN A 113 -6.78 2.41 -20.55
CA ASN A 113 -5.47 1.84 -20.90
C ASN A 113 -4.71 1.35 -19.66
N TYR A 114 -4.72 2.14 -18.56
CA TYR A 114 -4.17 1.75 -17.28
C TYR A 114 -4.80 0.45 -16.75
N ARG A 115 -6.13 0.38 -16.73
CA ARG A 115 -6.88 -0.81 -16.27
C ARG A 115 -6.54 -2.05 -17.09
N SER A 116 -6.54 -1.94 -18.42
CA SER A 116 -6.17 -3.05 -19.29
C SER A 116 -4.75 -3.56 -19.02
N LEU A 117 -3.80 -2.67 -18.75
CA LEU A 117 -2.43 -3.05 -18.40
C LEU A 117 -2.38 -3.74 -17.03
N PHE A 118 -3.07 -3.20 -16.02
CA PHE A 118 -3.17 -3.82 -14.71
C PHE A 118 -3.78 -5.24 -14.81
N ASP A 119 -4.89 -5.39 -15.52
CA ASP A 119 -5.58 -6.67 -15.65
C ASP A 119 -4.65 -7.76 -16.24
N LEU A 120 -3.86 -7.42 -17.27
CA LEU A 120 -2.84 -8.32 -17.83
C LEU A 120 -1.72 -8.66 -16.83
N MET A 121 -1.28 -7.70 -16.03
CA MET A 121 -0.26 -7.93 -15.02
C MET A 121 -0.78 -8.79 -13.86
N GLU A 122 -2.01 -8.55 -13.43
CA GLU A 122 -2.66 -9.27 -12.33
C GLU A 122 -2.77 -10.78 -12.62
N GLU A 123 -3.05 -11.17 -13.86
CA GLU A 123 -3.12 -12.58 -14.27
C GLU A 123 -1.80 -13.35 -14.05
N THR A 124 -0.69 -12.64 -13.93
CA THR A 124 0.66 -13.22 -13.86
C THR A 124 1.29 -13.19 -12.47
N VAL A 125 0.63 -12.57 -11.49
CA VAL A 125 1.14 -12.42 -10.13
C VAL A 125 0.19 -13.03 -9.10
N LYS A 126 0.76 -13.46 -7.96
CA LYS A 126 -0.01 -13.96 -6.82
C LYS A 126 -0.31 -12.81 -5.87
N SER A 127 -1.51 -12.80 -5.31
CA SER A 127 -1.89 -11.90 -4.21
C SER A 127 -1.07 -12.19 -2.95
N PRO A 128 -0.90 -11.23 -2.03
CA PRO A 128 -0.27 -11.49 -0.74
C PRO A 128 -1.05 -12.55 0.05
N ASP A 129 -0.32 -13.35 0.83
CA ASP A 129 -0.93 -14.35 1.70
C ASP A 129 -1.72 -13.69 2.85
N LEU A 130 -1.24 -12.53 3.31
CA LEU A 130 -1.95 -11.68 4.28
C LEU A 130 -1.88 -10.20 3.84
N LEU A 131 -3.04 -9.56 3.72
CA LEU A 131 -3.16 -8.12 3.59
C LEU A 131 -3.49 -7.50 4.94
N ILE A 132 -2.64 -6.59 5.42
CA ILE A 132 -2.88 -5.79 6.62
C ILE A 132 -3.34 -4.40 6.19
N TYR A 133 -4.58 -4.03 6.52
CA TYR A 133 -5.10 -2.69 6.27
C TYR A 133 -5.04 -1.84 7.52
N LEU A 134 -4.26 -0.76 7.46
CA LEU A 134 -4.19 0.27 8.49
C LEU A 134 -5.32 1.28 8.28
N ARG A 135 -6.40 1.11 9.04
CA ARG A 135 -7.53 2.04 9.05
C ARG A 135 -7.20 3.23 9.92
N SER A 136 -7.47 4.43 9.43
CA SER A 136 -7.24 5.66 10.18
C SER A 136 -8.25 6.74 9.82
N SER A 137 -8.56 7.59 10.78
CA SER A 137 -9.37 8.78 10.57
C SER A 137 -8.61 9.87 9.81
N ILE A 138 -9.32 10.73 9.10
CA ILE A 138 -8.73 11.86 8.38
C ILE A 138 -7.91 12.79 9.29
N PRO A 139 -8.39 13.18 10.49
CA PRO A 139 -7.58 14.00 11.40
C PRO A 139 -6.23 13.36 11.77
N ASN A 140 -6.21 12.05 12.04
CA ASN A 140 -4.98 11.35 12.36
C ASN A 140 -4.03 11.31 11.15
N LEU A 141 -4.53 10.99 9.95
CA LEU A 141 -3.74 11.01 8.71
C LEU A 141 -3.08 12.37 8.46
N VAL A 142 -3.86 13.46 8.59
CA VAL A 142 -3.34 14.84 8.44
C VAL A 142 -2.24 15.13 9.45
N SER A 143 -2.45 14.76 10.72
CA SER A 143 -1.45 14.91 11.78
C SER A 143 -0.16 14.19 11.46
N GLN A 144 -0.23 12.93 10.99
CA GLN A 144 0.93 12.12 10.63
C GLN A 144 1.67 12.64 9.38
N ILE A 145 0.94 13.15 8.39
CA ILE A 145 1.51 13.79 7.19
C ILE A 145 2.32 15.03 7.61
N HIS A 146 1.75 15.90 8.44
CA HIS A 146 2.43 17.09 8.95
C HIS A 146 3.67 16.72 9.78
N LYS A 147 3.57 15.73 10.67
CA LYS A 147 4.70 15.22 11.49
C LYS A 147 5.85 14.71 10.62
N ARG A 148 5.53 14.06 9.48
CA ARG A 148 6.51 13.53 8.54
C ARG A 148 7.24 14.64 7.75
N GLY A 149 6.56 15.75 7.42
CA GLY A 149 7.15 16.98 6.88
C GLY A 149 7.73 16.86 5.46
N ARG A 150 7.15 16.04 4.58
CA ARG A 150 7.54 15.97 3.17
C ARG A 150 6.94 17.17 2.42
N GLU A 151 7.76 17.98 1.77
CA GLU A 151 7.35 19.24 1.15
C GLU A 151 6.22 19.08 0.12
N TYR A 152 6.30 18.06 -0.76
CA TYR A 152 5.28 17.80 -1.78
C TYR A 152 3.93 17.37 -1.18
N GLU A 153 3.91 16.83 0.04
CA GLU A 153 2.67 16.42 0.71
C GLU A 153 1.87 17.60 1.28
N ASN A 154 2.48 18.78 1.41
CA ASN A 154 1.79 19.99 1.87
C ASN A 154 0.64 20.42 0.94
N SER A 155 0.67 20.01 -0.32
CA SER A 155 -0.40 20.27 -1.29
C SER A 155 -1.57 19.28 -1.24
N ILE A 156 -1.48 18.21 -0.43
CA ILE A 156 -2.54 17.21 -0.31
C ILE A 156 -3.75 17.82 0.40
N SER A 157 -4.88 17.92 -0.30
CA SER A 157 -6.11 18.42 0.29
C SER A 157 -6.80 17.37 1.18
N ILE A 158 -7.54 17.85 2.18
CA ILE A 158 -8.38 16.99 3.01
C ILE A 158 -9.41 16.24 2.16
N GLU A 159 -9.97 16.89 1.13
CA GLU A 159 -10.91 16.26 0.21
C GLU A 159 -10.27 15.06 -0.51
N TYR A 160 -9.03 15.21 -0.99
CA TYR A 160 -8.29 14.12 -1.64
C TYR A 160 -8.10 12.93 -0.70
N LEU A 161 -7.65 13.18 0.53
CA LEU A 161 -7.49 12.14 1.55
C LEU A 161 -8.81 11.45 1.90
N SER A 162 -9.91 12.21 2.02
CA SER A 162 -11.24 11.66 2.30
C SER A 162 -11.72 10.74 1.20
N ARG A 163 -11.58 11.16 -0.06
CA ARG A 163 -11.93 10.33 -1.23
C ARG A 163 -11.11 9.03 -1.30
N LEU A 164 -9.81 9.10 -0.99
CA LEU A 164 -8.99 7.90 -0.88
C LEU A 164 -9.49 6.98 0.24
N ASN A 165 -9.81 7.54 1.41
CA ASN A 165 -10.29 6.77 2.56
C ASN A 165 -11.61 6.03 2.26
N GLU A 166 -12.56 6.70 1.63
CA GLU A 166 -13.83 6.09 1.16
C GLU A 166 -13.56 4.91 0.20
N ARG A 167 -12.59 5.06 -0.72
CA ARG A 167 -12.22 3.99 -1.65
C ARG A 167 -11.52 2.83 -0.96
N TYR A 168 -10.68 3.11 0.05
CA TYR A 168 -10.09 2.07 0.87
C TYR A 168 -11.16 1.25 1.59
N GLU A 169 -12.12 1.90 2.28
CA GLU A 169 -13.20 1.20 2.97
C GLU A 169 -14.03 0.35 2.01
N ALA A 170 -14.37 0.87 0.82
CA ALA A 170 -15.11 0.12 -0.19
C ALA A 170 -14.33 -1.08 -0.72
N TRP A 171 -13.02 -0.91 -0.99
CA TRP A 171 -12.17 -1.98 -1.48
C TRP A 171 -11.96 -3.08 -0.42
N ILE A 172 -11.68 -2.69 0.82
CA ILE A 172 -11.47 -3.63 1.94
C ILE A 172 -12.75 -4.41 2.26
N HIS A 173 -13.92 -3.77 2.18
CA HIS A 173 -15.20 -4.45 2.35
C HIS A 173 -15.43 -5.57 1.32
N SER A 174 -14.91 -5.43 0.12
CA SER A 174 -15.03 -6.40 -1.00
C SER A 174 -13.76 -7.23 -1.25
N TYR A 175 -12.79 -7.19 -0.34
CA TYR A 175 -11.52 -7.90 -0.54
C TYR A 175 -11.65 -9.41 -0.36
N GLU A 176 -11.36 -10.18 -1.43
CA GLU A 176 -11.49 -11.64 -1.46
C GLU A 176 -10.19 -12.34 -1.96
N LYS A 177 -9.09 -11.60 -2.09
CA LYS A 177 -7.87 -12.12 -2.75
C LYS A 177 -6.89 -12.84 -1.81
N GLY A 178 -7.21 -12.95 -0.52
CA GLY A 178 -6.38 -13.59 0.50
C GLY A 178 -6.88 -13.24 1.90
N GLU A 179 -6.11 -13.65 2.91
CA GLU A 179 -6.40 -13.28 4.29
C GLU A 179 -6.31 -11.76 4.49
N LEU A 180 -7.22 -11.21 5.27
CA LEU A 180 -7.30 -9.80 5.60
C LEU A 180 -7.23 -9.59 7.12
N LEU A 181 -6.38 -8.66 7.53
CA LEU A 181 -6.33 -8.13 8.90
C LEU A 181 -6.54 -6.62 8.86
N VAL A 182 -7.62 -6.14 9.47
CA VAL A 182 -7.90 -4.70 9.61
C VAL A 182 -7.44 -4.25 10.99
N ILE A 183 -6.62 -3.22 11.05
CA ILE A 183 -6.10 -2.63 12.28
C ILE A 183 -6.49 -1.16 12.30
N ASP A 184 -7.32 -0.77 13.28
CA ASP A 184 -7.60 0.63 13.57
C ASP A 184 -6.42 1.23 14.34
N ILE A 185 -5.81 2.27 13.75
CA ILE A 185 -4.57 2.84 14.28
C ILE A 185 -4.74 4.21 14.93
N ASP A 186 -5.98 4.68 15.10
CA ASP A 186 -6.18 6.01 15.70
C ASP A 186 -5.74 6.08 17.16
N ASP A 187 -5.91 4.98 17.90
CA ASP A 187 -5.53 4.85 19.31
C ASP A 187 -4.27 3.96 19.52
N ILE A 188 -3.53 3.65 18.44
CA ILE A 188 -2.36 2.76 18.49
C ILE A 188 -1.10 3.53 18.09
N ASP A 189 -0.12 3.61 18.99
CA ASP A 189 1.22 4.15 18.70
C ASP A 189 2.28 3.04 18.63
N PHE A 190 2.32 2.33 17.51
CA PHE A 190 3.31 1.27 17.29
C PHE A 190 4.74 1.78 17.02
N VAL A 191 4.94 3.12 17.01
CA VAL A 191 6.27 3.73 16.84
C VAL A 191 6.94 3.88 18.19
N GLU A 192 6.26 4.48 19.17
CA GLU A 192 6.81 4.78 20.49
C GLU A 192 6.44 3.70 21.53
N SER A 193 5.32 3.00 21.34
CA SER A 193 4.82 1.98 22.26
C SER A 193 5.18 0.57 21.80
N LYS A 194 6.12 -0.06 22.49
CA LYS A 194 6.45 -1.49 22.28
C LYS A 194 5.25 -2.41 22.53
N GLY A 195 4.36 -2.03 23.45
CA GLY A 195 3.17 -2.80 23.77
C GLY A 195 2.16 -2.78 22.62
N ASP A 196 2.02 -1.66 21.93
CA ASP A 196 1.10 -1.56 20.80
C ASP A 196 1.64 -2.28 19.56
N LEU A 197 2.95 -2.21 19.33
CA LEU A 197 3.56 -3.03 18.28
C LEU A 197 3.37 -4.54 18.58
N GLN A 198 3.52 -4.96 19.84
CA GLN A 198 3.32 -6.36 20.20
C GLN A 198 1.88 -6.82 19.97
N LYS A 199 0.87 -6.01 20.27
CA LYS A 199 -0.54 -6.31 19.96
C LYS A 199 -0.74 -6.57 18.45
N ILE A 200 -0.12 -5.75 17.59
CA ILE A 200 -0.19 -5.95 16.13
C ILE A 200 0.45 -7.28 15.74
N ILE A 201 1.61 -7.59 16.31
CA ILE A 201 2.30 -8.87 16.06
C ILE A 201 1.44 -10.05 16.49
N ASP A 202 0.83 -10.00 17.66
CA ASP A 202 -0.03 -11.07 18.17
C ASP A 202 -1.23 -11.33 17.25
N LEU A 203 -1.87 -10.25 16.72
CA LEU A 203 -2.95 -10.35 15.73
C LEU A 203 -2.48 -10.97 14.40
N ILE A 204 -1.28 -10.65 13.95
CA ILE A 204 -0.69 -11.24 12.75
C ILE A 204 -0.42 -12.72 12.97
N ASP A 205 0.18 -13.10 14.11
CA ASP A 205 0.51 -14.47 14.45
C ASP A 205 -0.75 -15.36 14.57
N GLU A 206 -1.88 -14.79 14.98
CA GLU A 206 -3.17 -15.49 14.98
C GLU A 206 -3.71 -15.78 13.57
N LYS A 207 -3.41 -14.90 12.62
CA LYS A 207 -3.87 -15.00 11.23
C LYS A 207 -3.03 -15.93 10.36
N VAL A 208 -1.73 -16.04 10.66
CA VAL A 208 -0.78 -16.82 9.82
C VAL A 208 -0.49 -18.23 10.37
N LYS A 209 -1.18 -18.64 11.42
CA LYS A 209 -1.16 -20.02 11.95
C LYS A 209 -2.01 -20.93 11.07
#